data_ed93099e392961e9f98495760d334165
#
_entry.id   ed93099e392961e9f98495760d334165
#
_cell.length_a   1.000
_cell.length_b   1.000
_cell.length_c   1.000
_cell.angle_alpha   90.00
_cell.angle_beta   90.00
_cell.angle_gamma   90.00
#
_symmetry.space_group_name_H-M   'P 1'
#
loop_
_entity.id
_entity.type
_entity.pdbx_description
1 polymer ?
#
loop_
_entity_poly.entity_id
_entity_poly.type
_entity_poly.pdbx_seq_one_letter_code
_entity_poly.pdbx_strand_id
1 'polypeptide(L)'
;CDRRQRQMCIRDSYYCANNTIYGTEWQYVPETSRVPLACDMSSDILSRPVDVSKYGVIFAGAQKNMAPAGLTVAIVDRSLAGHELPITPIMYSYQRMIDKDSMYNTPPCWCIYILGLVLAWLERQGGVAGMQELKHARAAKVYDFLDNSALFHACAQPGSRSDMNVTFRTGDDALDKEFISGAAARGLLNLKGHRIAGGMRASLYNAMPMAGVDALVDYLKQFEVEHHV
;
A
#
# COMPACT_ATOMS: atom_id res chain seq x y z
N CYS A 1 -3.84 15.18 27.77
CA CYS A 1 -3.02 16.15 27.03
C CYS A 1 -3.62 16.34 25.63
N ASP A 2 -4.10 17.56 25.35
CA ASP A 2 -4.79 17.86 24.09
C ASP A 2 -3.83 17.66 22.91
N ARG A 3 -4.18 16.77 21.99
CA ARG A 3 -3.40 16.51 20.78
C ARG A 3 -3.19 17.76 19.91
N ARG A 4 -4.08 18.76 20.01
CA ARG A 4 -3.98 20.05 19.31
C ARG A 4 -2.80 20.90 19.79
N GLN A 5 -2.45 20.83 21.09
CA GLN A 5 -1.28 21.54 21.63
C GLN A 5 0.06 20.92 21.20
N ARG A 6 0.11 19.61 20.92
CA ARG A 6 1.33 18.97 20.39
C ARG A 6 1.65 19.38 18.95
N GLN A 7 0.65 19.75 18.15
CA GLN A 7 0.86 20.21 16.77
C GLN A 7 1.56 21.57 16.68
N MET A 8 1.50 22.40 17.71
CA MET A 8 2.15 23.72 17.69
C MET A 8 3.68 23.67 17.81
N CYS A 9 4.26 22.55 18.23
CA CYS A 9 5.71 22.39 18.43
C CYS A 9 6.31 21.32 17.48
N ILE A 10 5.54 20.77 16.54
CA ILE A 10 6.00 19.73 15.60
C ILE A 10 6.58 20.42 14.37
N ARG A 11 7.82 20.05 14.03
CA ARG A 11 8.55 20.58 12.86
C ARG A 11 8.09 19.94 11.55
N ASP A 12 7.63 18.69 11.61
CA ASP A 12 7.16 17.90 10.49
C ASP A 12 6.01 16.99 10.93
N SER A 13 5.23 16.53 9.97
CA SER A 13 4.17 15.55 10.17
C SER A 13 4.36 14.41 9.22
N TYR A 14 4.25 13.17 9.72
CA TYR A 14 4.41 11.94 8.96
C TYR A 14 3.22 11.01 9.12
N TYR A 15 2.80 10.38 8.02
CA TYR A 15 1.86 9.26 8.07
C TYR A 15 2.14 8.25 6.95
N CYS A 16 1.64 7.02 7.15
CA CYS A 16 1.62 5.98 6.14
C CYS A 16 0.22 5.94 5.54
N ALA A 17 0.07 6.22 4.24
CA ALA A 17 -1.24 6.33 3.59
C ALA A 17 -1.99 5.01 3.59
N ASN A 18 -1.30 3.90 3.40
CA ASN A 18 -1.86 2.55 3.45
C ASN A 18 -1.01 1.62 4.32
N ASN A 19 -1.59 1.12 5.42
CA ASN A 19 -0.93 0.18 6.31
C ASN A 19 -1.10 -1.26 5.82
N THR A 20 -0.08 -1.78 5.19
CA THR A 20 -0.05 -3.14 4.62
C THR A 20 -0.28 -4.25 5.64
N ILE A 21 0.13 -4.03 6.91
CA ILE A 21 0.09 -5.06 7.97
C ILE A 21 -1.33 -5.25 8.50
N TYR A 22 -2.01 -4.14 8.76
CA TYR A 22 -3.35 -4.15 9.37
C TYR A 22 -4.49 -3.99 8.36
N GLY A 23 -4.16 -3.74 7.08
CA GLY A 23 -5.16 -3.58 6.02
C GLY A 23 -6.00 -2.31 6.17
N THR A 24 -5.38 -1.21 6.63
CA THR A 24 -6.05 0.07 6.78
C THR A 24 -5.48 1.12 5.84
N GLU A 25 -6.33 1.97 5.29
CA GLU A 25 -5.99 3.05 4.36
C GLU A 25 -6.61 4.37 4.82
N TRP A 26 -5.86 5.47 4.74
CA TRP A 26 -6.38 6.80 4.98
C TRP A 26 -7.24 7.26 3.80
N GLN A 27 -8.51 7.58 4.08
CA GLN A 27 -9.44 8.05 3.07
C GLN A 27 -9.35 9.57 2.82
N TYR A 28 -8.51 10.28 3.56
CA TYR A 28 -8.28 11.71 3.45
C TYR A 28 -6.81 12.05 3.69
N VAL A 29 -6.39 13.22 3.25
CA VAL A 29 -5.06 13.77 3.54
C VAL A 29 -5.14 14.55 4.85
N PRO A 30 -4.30 14.24 5.86
CA PRO A 30 -4.29 15.00 7.12
C PRO A 30 -3.94 16.48 6.91
N GLU A 31 -4.68 17.36 7.55
CA GLU A 31 -4.37 18.79 7.57
C GLU A 31 -3.27 19.08 8.57
N THR A 32 -2.17 19.69 8.13
CA THR A 32 -0.99 19.97 8.94
C THR A 32 -0.67 21.46 9.05
N SER A 33 -1.56 22.34 8.57
CA SER A 33 -1.37 23.79 8.50
C SER A 33 -0.07 24.16 7.77
N ARG A 34 0.92 24.73 8.48
CA ARG A 34 2.21 25.15 7.92
C ARG A 34 3.31 24.08 8.02
N VAL A 35 3.01 22.94 8.62
CA VAL A 35 3.98 21.86 8.81
C VAL A 35 4.05 21.00 7.53
N PRO A 36 5.22 20.82 6.93
CA PRO A 36 5.34 19.94 5.78
C PRO A 36 4.88 18.52 6.10
N LEU A 37 4.04 17.96 5.23
CA LEU A 37 3.52 16.60 5.37
C LEU A 37 4.41 15.60 4.63
N ALA A 38 4.96 14.64 5.33
CA ALA A 38 5.66 13.50 4.75
C ALA A 38 4.73 12.28 4.71
N CYS A 39 4.74 11.55 3.61
CA CYS A 39 3.87 10.40 3.42
C CYS A 39 4.61 9.20 2.84
N ASP A 40 4.48 8.05 3.50
CA ASP A 40 4.83 6.75 2.91
C ASP A 40 3.63 6.24 2.10
N MET A 41 3.81 6.17 0.78
CA MET A 41 2.84 5.59 -0.15
C MET A 41 3.33 4.26 -0.76
N SER A 42 4.26 3.55 -0.12
CA SER A 42 4.86 2.35 -0.70
C SER A 42 3.85 1.28 -1.12
N SER A 43 2.69 1.20 -0.48
CA SER A 43 1.69 0.17 -0.78
C SER A 43 0.45 0.67 -1.50
N ASP A 44 0.34 1.97 -1.76
CA ASP A 44 -0.81 2.55 -2.48
C ASP A 44 -0.45 3.60 -3.54
N ILE A 45 0.83 3.91 -3.74
CA ILE A 45 1.27 4.82 -4.81
C ILE A 45 0.75 4.35 -6.17
N LEU A 46 0.33 5.28 -7.03
CA LEU A 46 -0.24 5.01 -8.36
C LEU A 46 -1.55 4.21 -8.34
N SER A 47 -2.19 4.04 -7.20
CA SER A 47 -3.47 3.33 -7.08
C SER A 47 -4.68 4.25 -7.20
N ARG A 48 -4.47 5.57 -7.08
CA ARG A 48 -5.49 6.62 -7.14
C ARG A 48 -4.87 7.97 -7.51
N PRO A 49 -5.65 8.95 -7.97
CA PRO A 49 -5.19 10.34 -8.08
C PRO A 49 -4.76 10.91 -6.74
N VAL A 50 -3.64 11.63 -6.74
CA VAL A 50 -3.09 12.31 -5.56
C VAL A 50 -2.73 13.74 -5.92
N ASP A 51 -3.21 14.71 -5.13
CA ASP A 51 -2.78 16.09 -5.23
C ASP A 51 -1.44 16.25 -4.50
N VAL A 52 -0.35 16.19 -5.25
CA VAL A 52 1.02 16.24 -4.72
C VAL A 52 1.35 17.57 -4.04
N SER A 53 0.62 18.65 -4.34
CA SER A 53 0.83 19.96 -3.75
C SER A 53 0.52 20.03 -2.25
N LYS A 54 -0.19 19.03 -1.72
CA LYS A 54 -0.51 18.90 -0.29
C LYS A 54 0.62 18.28 0.53
N TYR A 55 1.71 17.88 -0.10
CA TYR A 55 2.79 17.16 0.55
C TYR A 55 4.12 17.89 0.42
N GLY A 56 4.90 17.88 1.48
CA GLY A 56 6.30 18.24 1.40
C GLY A 56 7.16 17.11 0.81
N VAL A 57 6.85 15.87 1.19
CA VAL A 57 7.53 14.67 0.69
C VAL A 57 6.56 13.51 0.57
N ILE A 58 6.54 12.87 -0.59
CA ILE A 58 5.96 11.54 -0.77
C ILE A 58 7.11 10.59 -1.09
N PHE A 59 7.16 9.43 -0.45
CA PHE A 59 8.12 8.40 -0.84
C PHE A 59 7.45 7.03 -0.94
N ALA A 60 8.02 6.17 -1.78
CA ALA A 60 7.51 4.83 -2.01
C ALA A 60 8.63 3.87 -2.41
N GLY A 61 8.75 2.77 -1.69
CA GLY A 61 9.54 1.62 -2.15
C GLY A 61 8.84 0.95 -3.33
N ALA A 62 9.57 0.72 -4.43
CA ALA A 62 8.98 0.29 -5.68
C ALA A 62 8.39 -1.13 -5.66
N GLN A 63 8.88 -2.01 -4.78
CA GLN A 63 8.65 -3.46 -4.79
C GLN A 63 7.21 -3.92 -4.58
N LYS A 64 6.30 -3.02 -4.20
CA LYS A 64 4.90 -3.38 -4.00
C LYS A 64 4.06 -3.09 -5.24
N ASN A 65 4.17 -1.89 -5.79
CA ASN A 65 3.21 -1.41 -6.80
C ASN A 65 3.85 -0.85 -8.08
N MET A 66 5.16 -0.69 -8.15
CA MET A 66 5.82 0.01 -9.26
C MET A 66 6.88 -0.81 -10.02
N ALA A 67 7.76 -1.53 -9.30
CA ALA A 67 8.92 -2.19 -9.90
C ALA A 67 9.47 -3.27 -8.95
N PRO A 68 10.52 -4.03 -9.33
CA PRO A 68 11.25 -4.90 -8.41
C PRO A 68 11.88 -4.13 -7.24
N ALA A 69 12.24 -4.85 -6.18
CA ALA A 69 12.97 -4.29 -5.05
C ALA A 69 14.33 -3.70 -5.47
N GLY A 70 14.75 -2.62 -4.80
CA GLY A 70 16.01 -1.94 -5.05
C GLY A 70 15.87 -0.51 -5.56
N LEU A 71 14.65 -0.01 -5.72
CA LEU A 71 14.34 1.37 -6.10
C LEU A 71 13.39 1.99 -5.09
N THR A 72 13.63 3.25 -4.75
CA THR A 72 12.69 4.11 -4.02
C THR A 72 12.43 5.35 -4.86
N VAL A 73 11.17 5.72 -5.01
CA VAL A 73 10.73 6.96 -5.64
C VAL A 73 10.42 7.96 -4.53
N ALA A 74 10.95 9.18 -4.64
CA ALA A 74 10.61 10.30 -3.78
C ALA A 74 10.12 11.48 -4.62
N ILE A 75 8.98 12.04 -4.25
CA ILE A 75 8.43 13.29 -4.79
C ILE A 75 8.58 14.33 -3.70
N VAL A 76 9.40 15.34 -3.94
CA VAL A 76 9.84 16.30 -2.92
C VAL A 76 9.50 17.72 -3.36
N ASP A 77 8.91 18.51 -2.46
CA ASP A 77 8.82 19.96 -2.64
C ASP A 77 10.25 20.54 -2.63
N ARG A 78 10.65 21.14 -3.73
CA ARG A 78 12.01 21.68 -3.91
C ARG A 78 12.39 22.71 -2.85
N SER A 79 11.42 23.42 -2.27
CA SER A 79 11.68 24.38 -1.21
C SER A 79 12.22 23.76 0.09
N LEU A 80 12.05 22.44 0.25
CA LEU A 80 12.54 21.69 1.40
C LEU A 80 13.95 21.13 1.21
N ALA A 81 14.48 21.12 -0.01
CA ALA A 81 15.84 20.65 -0.28
C ALA A 81 16.90 21.70 0.06
N GLY A 82 18.09 21.28 0.42
CA GLY A 82 19.22 22.17 0.72
C GLY A 82 19.22 22.72 2.14
N HIS A 83 18.33 22.26 3.01
CA HIS A 83 18.22 22.65 4.42
C HIS A 83 18.66 21.54 5.39
N GLU A 84 19.44 20.59 4.90
CA GLU A 84 19.95 19.48 5.68
C GLU A 84 20.87 19.97 6.80
N LEU A 85 20.83 19.27 7.93
CA LEU A 85 21.75 19.56 9.03
C LEU A 85 23.20 19.26 8.61
N PRO A 86 24.23 19.96 9.13
CA PRO A 86 25.63 19.70 8.80
C PRO A 86 26.09 18.25 9.06
N ILE A 87 25.42 17.55 9.96
CA ILE A 87 25.68 16.16 10.30
C ILE A 87 25.00 15.16 9.34
N THR A 88 24.12 15.63 8.46
CA THR A 88 23.33 14.74 7.58
C THR A 88 24.25 13.99 6.63
N PRO A 89 24.20 12.64 6.61
CA PRO A 89 24.97 11.85 5.64
C PRO A 89 24.59 12.24 4.20
N ILE A 90 25.59 12.28 3.33
CA ILE A 90 25.44 12.80 1.96
C ILE A 90 24.31 12.11 1.17
N MET A 91 24.07 10.82 1.41
CA MET A 91 23.01 10.04 0.75
C MET A 91 21.60 10.37 1.22
N TYR A 92 21.45 11.14 2.31
CA TYR A 92 20.16 11.62 2.81
C TYR A 92 19.85 13.05 2.38
N SER A 93 20.71 13.67 1.53
CA SER A 93 20.47 14.99 0.97
C SER A 93 19.67 14.90 -0.30
N TYR A 94 18.44 15.41 -0.29
CA TYR A 94 17.63 15.55 -1.51
C TYR A 94 18.28 16.52 -2.50
N GLN A 95 18.95 17.57 -2.02
CA GLN A 95 19.65 18.51 -2.89
C GLN A 95 20.71 17.81 -3.75
N ARG A 96 21.47 16.88 -3.16
CA ARG A 96 22.45 16.09 -3.91
C ARG A 96 21.85 15.23 -4.99
N MET A 97 20.68 14.67 -4.73
CA MET A 97 19.95 13.88 -5.72
C MET A 97 19.41 14.78 -6.84
N ILE A 98 18.89 15.95 -6.50
CA ILE A 98 18.40 16.94 -7.48
C ILE A 98 19.55 17.42 -8.39
N ASP A 99 20.70 17.80 -7.82
CA ASP A 99 21.88 18.31 -8.56
C ASP A 99 22.48 17.28 -9.51
N LYS A 100 22.17 16.01 -9.36
CA LYS A 100 22.70 14.87 -10.13
C LYS A 100 21.61 14.08 -10.87
N ASP A 101 20.42 14.67 -11.04
CA ASP A 101 19.28 14.02 -11.74
C ASP A 101 19.01 12.59 -11.21
N SER A 102 19.06 12.42 -9.90
CA SER A 102 18.94 11.13 -9.19
C SER A 102 20.07 10.12 -9.45
N MET A 103 21.13 10.51 -10.13
CA MET A 103 22.28 9.65 -10.47
C MET A 103 23.54 10.02 -9.71
N TYR A 104 23.42 10.36 -8.43
CA TYR A 104 24.57 10.63 -7.57
C TYR A 104 25.48 9.39 -7.41
N ASN A 105 24.90 8.21 -7.36
CA ASN A 105 25.57 6.90 -7.41
C ASN A 105 25.04 6.09 -8.60
N THR A 106 25.67 4.95 -8.90
CA THR A 106 25.21 4.04 -9.95
C THR A 106 23.76 3.64 -9.71
N PRO A 107 22.83 3.95 -10.62
CA PRO A 107 21.42 3.70 -10.42
C PRO A 107 21.05 2.21 -10.63
N PRO A 108 19.96 1.72 -10.03
CA PRO A 108 19.44 0.37 -10.26
C PRO A 108 18.75 0.30 -11.64
N CYS A 109 19.51 0.28 -12.73
CA CYS A 109 19.03 0.41 -14.11
C CYS A 109 17.88 -0.54 -14.44
N TRP A 110 17.96 -1.80 -14.00
CA TRP A 110 16.90 -2.78 -14.23
C TRP A 110 15.57 -2.36 -13.57
N CYS A 111 15.60 -1.91 -12.31
CA CYS A 111 14.39 -1.48 -11.60
C CYS A 111 13.78 -0.23 -12.26
N ILE A 112 14.62 0.71 -12.74
CA ILE A 112 14.17 1.91 -13.44
C ILE A 112 13.54 1.54 -14.79
N TYR A 113 14.14 0.63 -15.54
CA TYR A 113 13.58 0.13 -16.80
C TYR A 113 12.21 -0.51 -16.61
N ILE A 114 12.08 -1.41 -15.62
CA ILE A 114 10.79 -2.04 -15.30
C ILE A 114 9.77 -1.00 -14.83
N LEU A 115 10.17 -0.02 -14.00
CA LEU A 115 9.29 1.09 -13.63
C LEU A 115 8.72 1.80 -14.86
N GLY A 116 9.56 2.11 -15.85
CA GLY A 116 9.10 2.72 -17.12
C GLY A 116 8.05 1.86 -17.84
N LEU A 117 8.24 0.54 -17.89
CA LEU A 117 7.26 -0.36 -18.50
C LEU A 117 5.94 -0.42 -17.71
N VAL A 118 6.01 -0.41 -16.38
CA VAL A 118 4.81 -0.40 -15.51
C VAL A 118 4.05 0.91 -15.65
N LEU A 119 4.72 2.05 -15.74
CA LEU A 119 4.07 3.35 -15.96
C LEU A 119 3.37 3.38 -17.33
N ALA A 120 4.02 2.92 -18.40
CA ALA A 120 3.41 2.83 -19.71
C ALA A 120 2.21 1.84 -19.76
N TRP A 121 2.27 0.75 -18.97
CA TRP A 121 1.13 -0.15 -18.81
C TRP A 121 -0.02 0.54 -18.07
N LEU A 122 0.27 1.25 -16.98
CA LEU A 122 -0.72 1.98 -16.18
C LEU A 122 -1.45 3.04 -17.00
N GLU A 123 -0.74 3.78 -17.85
CA GLU A 123 -1.35 4.73 -18.78
C GLU A 123 -2.38 4.05 -19.70
N ARG A 124 -2.05 2.87 -20.25
CA ARG A 124 -2.99 2.06 -21.06
C ARG A 124 -4.21 1.54 -20.30
N GLN A 125 -4.12 1.45 -18.95
CA GLN A 125 -5.26 1.09 -18.10
C GLN A 125 -6.16 2.28 -17.71
N GLY A 126 -5.96 3.44 -18.34
CA GLY A 126 -6.71 4.67 -18.01
C GLY A 126 -6.02 5.53 -16.94
N GLY A 127 -4.73 5.32 -16.71
CA GLY A 127 -3.95 6.05 -15.72
C GLY A 127 -4.39 5.75 -14.28
N VAL A 128 -4.05 6.64 -13.36
CA VAL A 128 -4.38 6.47 -11.94
C VAL A 128 -5.88 6.52 -11.64
N ALA A 129 -6.67 7.19 -12.48
CA ALA A 129 -8.13 7.23 -12.35
C ALA A 129 -8.75 5.85 -12.68
N GLY A 130 -8.40 5.27 -13.83
CA GLY A 130 -8.84 3.91 -14.19
C GLY A 130 -8.35 2.87 -13.19
N MET A 131 -7.14 3.05 -12.64
CA MET A 131 -6.60 2.15 -11.63
C MET A 131 -7.37 2.23 -10.30
N GLN A 132 -7.86 3.42 -9.93
CA GLN A 132 -8.72 3.59 -8.75
C GLN A 132 -10.01 2.78 -8.87
N GLU A 133 -10.65 2.80 -10.02
CA GLU A 133 -11.87 2.01 -10.27
C GLU A 133 -11.57 0.50 -10.18
N LEU A 134 -10.47 0.06 -10.80
CA LEU A 134 -10.07 -1.36 -10.78
C LEU A 134 -9.70 -1.83 -9.37
N LYS A 135 -8.98 -1.03 -8.58
CA LYS A 135 -8.63 -1.41 -7.21
C LYS A 135 -9.87 -1.52 -6.34
N HIS A 136 -10.78 -0.55 -6.46
CA HIS A 136 -12.04 -0.56 -5.70
C HIS A 136 -12.90 -1.77 -6.05
N ALA A 137 -13.08 -2.08 -7.34
CA ALA A 137 -13.83 -3.24 -7.79
C ALA A 137 -13.24 -4.57 -7.26
N ARG A 138 -11.91 -4.69 -7.19
CA ARG A 138 -11.23 -5.87 -6.61
C ARG A 138 -11.48 -6.00 -5.12
N ALA A 139 -11.28 -4.90 -4.38
CA ALA A 139 -11.46 -4.89 -2.93
C ALA A 139 -12.91 -5.12 -2.53
N ALA A 140 -13.86 -4.48 -3.23
CA ALA A 140 -15.30 -4.64 -3.01
C ALA A 140 -15.71 -6.12 -3.09
N LYS A 141 -15.26 -6.87 -4.11
CA LYS A 141 -15.58 -8.30 -4.23
C LYS A 141 -15.17 -9.13 -3.00
N VAL A 142 -14.00 -8.84 -2.43
CA VAL A 142 -13.54 -9.55 -1.25
C VAL A 142 -14.30 -9.09 0.00
N TYR A 143 -14.49 -7.79 0.17
CA TYR A 143 -15.21 -7.26 1.33
C TYR A 143 -16.70 -7.63 1.32
N ASP A 144 -17.36 -7.63 0.14
CA ASP A 144 -18.75 -8.06 0.01
C ASP A 144 -18.94 -9.52 0.46
N PHE A 145 -17.98 -10.39 0.16
CA PHE A 145 -18.00 -11.74 0.70
C PHE A 145 -17.76 -11.75 2.22
N LEU A 146 -16.71 -11.08 2.71
CA LEU A 146 -16.36 -11.09 4.14
C LEU A 146 -17.45 -10.51 5.03
N ASP A 147 -18.16 -9.50 4.55
CA ASP A 147 -19.26 -8.85 5.31
C ASP A 147 -20.52 -9.73 5.42
N ASN A 148 -20.66 -10.73 4.54
CA ASN A 148 -21.78 -11.68 4.55
C ASN A 148 -21.35 -13.10 5.00
N SER A 149 -20.08 -13.34 5.26
CA SER A 149 -19.57 -14.62 5.69
C SER A 149 -19.87 -14.89 7.17
N ALA A 150 -20.27 -16.10 7.50
CA ALA A 150 -20.42 -16.56 8.88
C ALA A 150 -19.08 -17.00 9.50
N LEU A 151 -18.11 -17.39 8.65
CA LEU A 151 -16.80 -17.91 9.07
C LEU A 151 -15.70 -16.85 9.06
N PHE A 152 -15.62 -16.05 7.99
CA PHE A 152 -14.53 -15.10 7.78
C PHE A 152 -14.91 -13.68 8.18
N HIS A 153 -14.00 -12.95 8.82
CA HIS A 153 -14.23 -11.59 9.28
C HIS A 153 -13.12 -10.68 8.83
N ALA A 154 -13.45 -9.53 8.24
CA ALA A 154 -12.49 -8.48 7.94
C ALA A 154 -11.90 -7.90 9.23
N CYS A 155 -10.57 -7.72 9.28
CA CYS A 155 -9.91 -7.17 10.46
C CYS A 155 -10.06 -5.65 10.57
N ALA A 156 -10.15 -4.94 9.43
CA ALA A 156 -10.26 -3.49 9.39
C ALA A 156 -11.71 -3.03 9.46
N GLN A 157 -11.94 -1.94 10.20
CA GLN A 157 -13.26 -1.28 10.28
C GLN A 157 -13.66 -0.69 8.90
N PRO A 158 -14.96 -0.71 8.52
CA PRO A 158 -15.41 -0.27 7.19
C PRO A 158 -14.85 1.09 6.74
N GLY A 159 -14.85 2.09 7.61
CA GLY A 159 -14.34 3.45 7.30
C GLY A 159 -12.83 3.58 7.21
N SER A 160 -12.06 2.50 7.47
CA SER A 160 -10.60 2.48 7.44
C SER A 160 -10.04 1.37 6.55
N ARG A 161 -10.86 0.66 5.81
CA ARG A 161 -10.46 -0.48 4.97
C ARG A 161 -9.52 -0.07 3.86
N SER A 162 -8.49 -0.88 3.66
CA SER A 162 -7.58 -0.75 2.52
C SER A 162 -8.12 -1.47 1.30
N ASP A 163 -8.15 -0.78 0.16
CA ASP A 163 -8.43 -1.41 -1.14
C ASP A 163 -7.21 -2.17 -1.71
N MET A 164 -6.03 -1.98 -1.10
CA MET A 164 -4.78 -2.61 -1.56
C MET A 164 -4.42 -3.88 -0.77
N ASN A 165 -4.79 -3.92 0.52
CA ASN A 165 -4.42 -5.01 1.42
C ASN A 165 -5.61 -5.39 2.29
N VAL A 166 -6.34 -6.41 1.90
CA VAL A 166 -7.48 -6.91 2.66
C VAL A 166 -6.99 -7.92 3.70
N THR A 167 -7.16 -7.59 4.98
CA THR A 167 -6.83 -8.48 6.10
C THR A 167 -8.09 -9.13 6.66
N PHE A 168 -8.04 -10.43 6.90
CA PHE A 168 -9.17 -11.20 7.39
C PHE A 168 -8.73 -12.43 8.19
N ARG A 169 -9.65 -13.02 8.93
CA ARG A 169 -9.42 -14.23 9.76
C ARG A 169 -10.72 -14.98 9.98
N THR A 170 -10.61 -16.25 10.43
CA THR A 170 -11.76 -17.03 10.87
C THR A 170 -12.05 -16.85 12.36
N GLY A 171 -11.07 -16.40 13.15
CA GLY A 171 -11.15 -16.39 14.61
C GLY A 171 -10.53 -17.64 15.26
N ASP A 172 -10.22 -18.66 14.47
CA ASP A 172 -9.52 -19.88 14.90
C ASP A 172 -8.18 -20.01 14.14
N ASP A 173 -7.08 -20.01 14.88
CA ASP A 173 -5.72 -20.11 14.31
C ASP A 173 -5.47 -21.43 13.58
N ALA A 174 -6.20 -22.52 13.89
CA ALA A 174 -6.07 -23.80 13.21
C ALA A 174 -6.74 -23.73 11.83
N LEU A 175 -7.95 -23.17 11.76
CA LEU A 175 -8.65 -22.94 10.49
C LEU A 175 -7.93 -21.94 9.61
N ASP A 176 -7.35 -20.86 10.18
CA ASP A 176 -6.53 -19.92 9.41
C ASP A 176 -5.35 -20.63 8.73
N LYS A 177 -4.65 -21.53 9.43
CA LYS A 177 -3.54 -22.32 8.87
C LYS A 177 -4.00 -23.30 7.81
N GLU A 178 -5.12 -23.97 8.03
CA GLU A 178 -5.73 -24.89 7.06
C GLU A 178 -6.11 -24.15 5.78
N PHE A 179 -6.80 -23.02 5.89
CA PHE A 179 -7.14 -22.16 4.76
C PHE A 179 -5.90 -21.76 3.96
N ILE A 180 -4.85 -21.26 4.64
CA ILE A 180 -3.59 -20.84 3.99
C ILE A 180 -2.94 -22.00 3.23
N SER A 181 -2.91 -23.19 3.83
CA SER A 181 -2.33 -24.39 3.19
C SER A 181 -3.15 -24.84 1.98
N GLY A 182 -4.47 -24.90 2.12
CA GLY A 182 -5.39 -25.26 1.04
C GLY A 182 -5.39 -24.24 -0.11
N ALA A 183 -5.26 -22.95 0.21
CA ALA A 183 -5.08 -21.90 -0.79
C ALA A 183 -3.79 -22.07 -1.58
N ALA A 184 -2.67 -22.35 -0.90
CA ALA A 184 -1.39 -22.58 -1.56
C ALA A 184 -1.42 -23.79 -2.50
N ALA A 185 -2.10 -24.88 -2.12
CA ALA A 185 -2.29 -26.04 -2.96
C ALA A 185 -3.09 -25.76 -4.25
N ARG A 186 -3.90 -24.68 -4.26
CA ARG A 186 -4.68 -24.19 -5.39
C ARG A 186 -3.98 -23.07 -6.19
N GLY A 187 -2.71 -22.75 -5.86
CA GLY A 187 -1.95 -21.69 -6.51
C GLY A 187 -2.25 -20.26 -5.97
N LEU A 188 -3.06 -20.13 -4.92
CA LEU A 188 -3.30 -18.86 -4.23
C LEU A 188 -2.20 -18.64 -3.18
N LEU A 189 -1.10 -18.04 -3.62
CA LEU A 189 0.12 -17.91 -2.82
C LEU A 189 0.14 -16.62 -1.97
N ASN A 190 0.94 -16.65 -0.89
CA ASN A 190 1.24 -15.48 -0.05
C ASN A 190 0.02 -14.87 0.68
N LEU A 191 -1.00 -15.68 0.98
CA LEU A 191 -2.17 -15.24 1.75
C LEU A 191 -1.92 -15.17 3.26
N LYS A 192 -0.83 -15.76 3.78
CA LYS A 192 -0.50 -15.67 5.21
C LYS A 192 -0.33 -14.22 5.63
N GLY A 193 -1.04 -13.83 6.69
CA GLY A 193 -0.93 -12.51 7.31
C GLY A 193 0.45 -12.25 7.92
N HIS A 194 0.69 -11.00 8.28
CA HIS A 194 1.96 -10.62 8.91
C HIS A 194 2.08 -11.27 10.30
N ARG A 195 3.31 -11.66 10.70
CA ARG A 195 3.59 -12.34 11.98
C ARG A 195 3.04 -11.63 13.22
N ILE A 196 2.88 -10.29 13.15
CA ILE A 196 2.34 -9.47 14.27
C ILE A 196 0.81 -9.49 14.28
N ALA A 197 0.17 -9.43 13.08
CA ALA A 197 -1.29 -9.35 12.97
C ALA A 197 -1.96 -10.73 12.94
N GLY A 198 -1.27 -11.77 12.49
CA GLY A 198 -1.86 -13.10 12.27
C GLY A 198 -2.83 -13.14 11.09
N GLY A 199 -3.68 -14.17 11.06
CA GLY A 199 -4.73 -14.33 10.06
C GLY A 199 -4.22 -14.42 8.61
N MET A 200 -5.05 -13.95 7.70
CA MET A 200 -4.77 -13.89 6.26
C MET A 200 -4.69 -12.45 5.78
N ARG A 201 -4.00 -12.25 4.65
CA ARG A 201 -3.94 -10.97 3.95
C ARG A 201 -3.89 -11.18 2.44
N ALA A 202 -4.89 -10.70 1.73
CA ALA A 202 -4.88 -10.59 0.29
C ALA A 202 -4.27 -9.23 -0.13
N SER A 203 -3.16 -9.26 -0.88
CA SER A 203 -2.52 -8.05 -1.43
C SER A 203 -2.97 -7.87 -2.87
N LEU A 204 -3.83 -6.85 -3.09
CA LEU A 204 -4.52 -6.59 -4.36
C LEU A 204 -3.85 -5.41 -5.11
N TYR A 205 -2.52 -5.47 -5.26
CA TYR A 205 -1.78 -4.41 -5.96
C TYR A 205 -2.23 -4.21 -7.40
N ASN A 206 -1.84 -3.10 -8.00
CA ASN A 206 -2.34 -2.67 -9.31
C ASN A 206 -2.33 -3.76 -10.38
N ALA A 207 -1.29 -4.58 -10.43
CA ALA A 207 -1.15 -5.64 -11.42
C ALA A 207 -1.97 -6.92 -11.13
N MET A 208 -2.70 -7.00 -9.99
CA MET A 208 -3.54 -8.16 -9.68
C MET A 208 -4.70 -8.25 -10.68
N PRO A 209 -4.83 -9.32 -11.47
CA PRO A 209 -5.96 -9.48 -12.35
C PRO A 209 -7.24 -9.83 -11.57
N MET A 210 -8.42 -9.44 -12.10
CA MET A 210 -9.70 -9.77 -11.48
C MET A 210 -9.89 -11.28 -11.31
N ALA A 211 -9.45 -12.08 -12.26
CA ALA A 211 -9.50 -13.54 -12.17
C ALA A 211 -8.80 -14.12 -10.92
N GLY A 212 -7.71 -13.48 -10.45
CA GLY A 212 -7.06 -13.87 -9.20
C GLY A 212 -7.91 -13.55 -7.96
N VAL A 213 -8.66 -12.46 -8.00
CA VAL A 213 -9.62 -12.10 -6.95
C VAL A 213 -10.81 -13.05 -6.97
N ASP A 214 -11.34 -13.37 -8.15
CA ASP A 214 -12.43 -14.33 -8.33
C ASP A 214 -12.05 -15.70 -7.76
N ALA A 215 -10.86 -16.21 -8.09
CA ALA A 215 -10.37 -17.48 -7.58
C ALA A 215 -10.24 -17.48 -6.04
N LEU A 216 -9.84 -16.34 -5.43
CA LEU A 216 -9.79 -16.22 -3.98
C LEU A 216 -11.21 -16.27 -3.37
N VAL A 217 -12.15 -15.51 -3.92
CA VAL A 217 -13.54 -15.45 -3.41
C VAL A 217 -14.23 -16.82 -3.57
N ASP A 218 -14.00 -17.51 -4.67
CA ASP A 218 -14.55 -18.86 -4.90
C ASP A 218 -13.98 -19.86 -3.90
N TYR A 219 -12.68 -19.78 -3.58
CA TYR A 219 -12.09 -20.63 -2.55
C TYR A 219 -12.59 -20.29 -1.14
N LEU A 220 -12.79 -19.01 -0.82
CA LEU A 220 -13.37 -18.59 0.46
C LEU A 220 -14.78 -19.20 0.64
N LYS A 221 -15.64 -19.13 -0.39
CA LYS A 221 -16.98 -19.75 -0.39
C LYS A 221 -16.91 -21.27 -0.22
N GLN A 222 -16.04 -21.92 -0.97
CA GLN A 222 -15.86 -23.38 -0.89
C GLN A 222 -15.44 -23.78 0.52
N PHE A 223 -14.46 -23.12 1.11
CA PHE A 223 -13.93 -23.41 2.44
C PHE A 223 -14.99 -23.22 3.52
N GLU A 224 -15.81 -22.17 3.43
CA GLU A 224 -16.92 -21.93 4.36
C GLU A 224 -17.95 -23.06 4.31
N VAL A 225 -18.34 -23.52 3.12
CA VAL A 225 -19.27 -24.66 2.95
C VAL A 225 -18.67 -25.97 3.48
N GLU A 226 -17.37 -26.22 3.24
CA GLU A 226 -16.68 -27.43 3.75
C GLU A 226 -16.62 -27.50 5.27
N HIS A 227 -16.68 -26.37 5.94
CA HIS A 227 -16.64 -26.27 7.41
C HIS A 227 -18.04 -26.09 8.04
N HIS A 228 -19.10 -26.28 7.26
CA HIS A 228 -20.49 -26.29 7.72
C HIS A 228 -20.96 -25.02 8.47
N VAL A 229 -20.56 -23.85 8.01
CA VAL A 229 -20.92 -22.57 8.60
C VAL A 229 -21.86 -21.80 7.68
#